data_7b3e1f1525127466b3d7eecd253df4ed
#
_entry.id   7b3e1f1525127466b3d7eecd253df4ed
#
_cell.length_a   1.000
_cell.length_b   1.000
_cell.length_c   1.000
_cell.angle_alpha   90.00
_cell.angle_beta   90.00
_cell.angle_gamma   90.00
#
_symmetry.space_group_name_H-M   'P 1'
#
loop_
_entity.id
_entity.type
_entity.pdbx_description
1 polymer ?
#
loop_
_entity_poly.entity_id
_entity_poly.type
_entity_poly.pdbx_seq_one_letter_code
_entity_poly.pdbx_strand_id
1 'polypeptide(L)'
;FEGEEVFVEKTPFGVKAWVTIPPCGAVTLVPYKKKNVEQKAVSAEKTTDGIALENSQVRVKINKKGEVTSFVLKESGREFAADALNCFHFYKDVPRMFDAWDIDSNYREQELEGAFDVCTELVADGIEAVIKVTGKIGNSSYTQYIRLAKDSRRLEFDTTIDWKELHRLLKTSFPVAVYAENGINEMQFGYVMRPTHRSREYEKDRFEVCNHRYSALCDASHGAAVLNDCKYGISMNQNALELTLLRAAAAPEMRADNQVHHFTYAFTAWEGDFAGCDVVKQGYELNEKPRLVPGCVPTFSMASVKSGTVVLDTIKPALDRSGDLILRLYESKKAAGKAQILLNVDAKKAWLCDMLENKEQEIVIKDGMLELEFGAFQIQTIRLSIEEAMA
;
A
#
# COMPACT_ATOMS: atom_id res chain seq x y z
N PHE A 1 -20.04 24.26 -14.58
CA PHE A 1 -19.73 23.28 -13.52
C PHE A 1 -19.15 24.05 -12.36
N GLU A 2 -19.87 24.17 -11.26
CA GLU A 2 -19.35 24.61 -9.97
C GLU A 2 -18.61 23.40 -9.38
N GLY A 3 -17.31 23.27 -9.71
CA GLY A 3 -16.45 22.24 -9.14
C GLY A 3 -15.67 22.77 -7.96
N GLU A 4 -15.27 21.90 -7.06
CA GLU A 4 -14.32 22.24 -6.00
C GLU A 4 -12.96 22.63 -6.60
N GLU A 5 -12.32 23.66 -6.03
CA GLU A 5 -10.95 23.99 -6.41
C GLU A 5 -10.00 22.88 -5.97
N VAL A 6 -9.26 22.34 -6.93
CA VAL A 6 -8.20 21.37 -6.62
C VAL A 6 -6.87 22.09 -6.42
N PHE A 7 -6.10 21.57 -5.49
CA PHE A 7 -4.75 22.01 -5.21
C PHE A 7 -3.84 21.65 -6.40
N VAL A 8 -3.16 22.63 -7.00
CA VAL A 8 -2.33 22.41 -8.18
C VAL A 8 -0.94 23.01 -8.00
N GLU A 9 0.04 22.33 -8.55
CA GLU A 9 1.45 22.76 -8.58
C GLU A 9 1.98 22.69 -10.02
N LYS A 10 2.68 23.71 -10.46
CA LYS A 10 3.37 23.70 -11.75
C LYS A 10 4.69 22.94 -11.61
N THR A 11 4.94 22.04 -12.53
CA THR A 11 6.20 21.30 -12.65
C THR A 11 6.85 21.57 -14.00
N PRO A 12 8.14 21.29 -14.19
CA PRO A 12 8.79 21.41 -15.50
C PRO A 12 8.14 20.58 -16.60
N PHE A 13 7.38 19.54 -16.25
CA PHE A 13 6.75 18.60 -17.19
C PHE A 13 5.23 18.75 -17.27
N GLY A 14 4.64 19.74 -16.60
CA GLY A 14 3.18 19.95 -16.61
C GLY A 14 2.62 20.47 -15.29
N VAL A 15 1.46 19.95 -14.91
CA VAL A 15 0.77 20.34 -13.68
C VAL A 15 0.53 19.09 -12.84
N LYS A 16 0.90 19.14 -11.56
CA LYS A 16 0.52 18.16 -10.55
C LYS A 16 -0.73 18.67 -9.83
N ALA A 17 -1.73 17.83 -9.67
CA ALA A 17 -2.97 18.17 -8.98
C ALA A 17 -3.27 17.14 -7.88
N TRP A 18 -3.74 17.62 -6.72
CA TRP A 18 -4.28 16.77 -5.66
C TRP A 18 -5.78 16.65 -5.85
N VAL A 19 -6.25 15.44 -6.11
CA VAL A 19 -7.64 15.18 -6.51
C VAL A 19 -8.22 14.06 -5.66
N THR A 20 -9.43 14.27 -5.15
CA THR A 20 -10.22 13.18 -4.55
C THR A 20 -11.10 12.55 -5.63
N ILE A 21 -10.86 11.29 -5.92
CA ILE A 21 -11.65 10.53 -6.88
C ILE A 21 -12.70 9.71 -6.12
N PRO A 22 -13.99 9.76 -6.49
CA PRO A 22 -15.01 8.96 -5.83
C PRO A 22 -14.79 7.47 -6.08
N PRO A 23 -15.19 6.59 -5.13
CA PRO A 23 -15.03 5.14 -5.29
C PRO A 23 -15.68 4.62 -6.57
N CYS A 24 -14.98 3.74 -7.29
CA CYS A 24 -15.47 3.14 -8.54
C CYS A 24 -16.08 4.18 -9.51
N GLY A 25 -15.40 5.31 -9.67
CA GLY A 25 -15.93 6.45 -10.40
C GLY A 25 -14.86 7.27 -11.12
N ALA A 26 -15.26 8.44 -11.57
CA ALA A 26 -14.39 9.37 -12.26
C ALA A 26 -14.70 10.82 -11.86
N VAL A 27 -13.70 11.69 -12.07
CA VAL A 27 -13.81 13.14 -11.93
C VAL A 27 -13.18 13.80 -13.15
N THR A 28 -13.82 14.85 -13.65
CA THR A 28 -13.24 15.66 -14.74
C THR A 28 -12.48 16.85 -14.16
N LEU A 29 -11.24 17.01 -14.60
CA LEU A 29 -10.42 18.18 -14.29
C LEU A 29 -10.53 19.19 -15.43
N VAL A 30 -10.96 20.41 -15.08
CA VAL A 30 -11.11 21.52 -16.03
C VAL A 30 -10.09 22.59 -15.71
N PRO A 31 -9.24 23.01 -16.69
CA PRO A 31 -8.33 24.14 -16.47
C PRO A 31 -9.10 25.43 -16.15
N TYR A 32 -8.75 26.07 -15.05
CA TYR A 32 -9.36 27.31 -14.63
C TYR A 32 -8.31 28.42 -14.43
N LYS A 33 -8.60 29.63 -14.95
CA LYS A 33 -7.70 30.78 -14.81
C LYS A 33 -7.94 31.49 -13.49
N LYS A 34 -7.19 31.12 -12.45
CA LYS A 34 -7.12 31.88 -11.20
C LYS A 34 -5.67 32.27 -10.90
N LYS A 35 -5.46 33.41 -10.21
CA LYS A 35 -4.14 33.77 -9.69
C LYS A 35 -3.70 32.68 -8.71
N ASN A 36 -2.61 31.97 -9.06
CA ASN A 36 -2.03 30.97 -8.17
C ASN A 36 -1.61 31.64 -6.86
N VAL A 37 -2.17 31.18 -5.76
CA VAL A 37 -1.54 31.25 -4.46
C VAL A 37 -0.70 29.99 -4.38
N GLU A 38 0.61 30.12 -4.34
CA GLU A 38 1.51 28.99 -4.02
C GLU A 38 1.18 28.56 -2.59
N GLN A 39 0.41 27.50 -2.47
CA GLN A 39 0.09 26.88 -1.19
C GLN A 39 1.03 25.69 -1.01
N LYS A 40 1.93 25.80 -0.06
CA LYS A 40 2.80 24.71 0.35
C LYS A 40 2.03 23.80 1.30
N ALA A 41 1.65 22.60 0.84
CA ALA A 41 0.88 21.63 1.63
C ALA A 41 1.79 20.70 2.47
N VAL A 42 3.02 20.49 2.00
CA VAL A 42 4.06 19.75 2.73
C VAL A 42 5.26 20.64 2.91
N SER A 43 5.70 20.84 4.15
CA SER A 43 6.96 21.53 4.43
C SER A 43 8.12 20.55 4.41
N ALA A 44 9.26 21.02 3.91
CA ALA A 44 10.52 20.30 3.96
C ALA A 44 11.63 21.24 4.40
N GLU A 45 12.36 20.86 5.45
CA GLU A 45 13.43 21.66 6.04
C GLU A 45 14.72 20.85 6.14
N LYS A 46 15.83 21.43 5.66
CA LYS A 46 17.16 20.85 5.88
C LYS A 46 17.58 21.07 7.32
N THR A 47 18.01 19.99 7.97
CA THR A 47 18.56 20.00 9.33
C THR A 47 20.03 19.64 9.32
N THR A 48 20.71 19.73 10.47
CA THR A 48 22.12 19.30 10.61
C THR A 48 22.31 17.83 10.27
N ASP A 49 21.30 17.00 10.55
CA ASP A 49 21.38 15.54 10.49
C ASP A 49 20.66 14.95 9.27
N GLY A 50 19.94 15.77 8.50
CA GLY A 50 19.20 15.32 7.34
C GLY A 50 18.10 16.30 6.89
N ILE A 51 16.89 15.78 6.67
CA ILE A 51 15.74 16.55 6.20
C ILE A 51 14.51 16.18 7.04
N ALA A 52 13.77 17.20 7.49
CA ALA A 52 12.47 17.02 8.14
C ALA A 52 11.35 17.32 7.14
N LEU A 53 10.35 16.46 7.10
CA LEU A 53 9.12 16.63 6.31
C LEU A 53 7.93 16.74 7.25
N GLU A 54 6.98 17.62 6.93
CA GLU A 54 5.75 17.75 7.69
C GLU A 54 4.56 18.12 6.79
N ASN A 55 3.45 17.42 6.98
CA ASN A 55 2.15 17.74 6.41
C ASN A 55 1.08 17.90 7.52
N SER A 56 -0.21 17.88 7.16
CA SER A 56 -1.32 17.97 8.13
C SER A 56 -1.38 16.77 9.09
N GLN A 57 -0.88 15.58 8.69
CA GLN A 57 -1.05 14.31 9.40
C GLN A 57 0.20 13.86 10.17
N VAL A 58 1.38 14.03 9.58
CA VAL A 58 2.63 13.46 10.11
C VAL A 58 3.77 14.45 10.12
N ARG A 59 4.73 14.19 11.02
CA ARG A 59 6.08 14.77 11.00
C ARG A 59 7.08 13.64 10.90
N VAL A 60 8.00 13.76 9.93
CA VAL A 60 8.99 12.73 9.59
C VAL A 60 10.38 13.34 9.60
N LYS A 61 11.37 12.64 10.17
CA LYS A 61 12.78 13.02 10.06
C LYS A 61 13.54 11.95 9.31
N ILE A 62 14.32 12.37 8.33
CA ILE A 62 15.11 11.50 7.46
C ILE A 62 16.56 11.92 7.57
N ASN A 63 17.45 10.97 7.89
CA ASN A 63 18.88 11.24 8.04
C ASN A 63 19.62 11.31 6.68
N LYS A 64 20.92 11.58 6.72
CA LYS A 64 21.78 11.70 5.51
C LYS A 64 21.94 10.39 4.73
N LYS A 65 21.55 9.25 5.31
CA LYS A 65 21.53 7.94 4.64
C LYS A 65 20.19 7.61 3.98
N GLY A 66 19.17 8.49 4.10
CA GLY A 66 17.81 8.21 3.62
C GLY A 66 16.99 7.33 4.56
N GLU A 67 17.45 7.08 5.77
CA GLU A 67 16.76 6.33 6.79
C GLU A 67 15.82 7.25 7.58
N VAL A 68 14.64 6.76 7.95
CA VAL A 68 13.63 7.52 8.71
C VAL A 68 13.90 7.35 10.20
N THR A 69 14.39 8.40 10.84
CA THR A 69 14.74 8.37 12.28
C THR A 69 13.62 8.81 13.21
N SER A 70 12.51 9.32 12.66
CA SER A 70 11.31 9.67 13.43
C SER A 70 10.12 9.70 12.50
N PHE A 71 9.01 9.12 12.94
CA PHE A 71 7.72 9.16 12.26
C PHE A 71 6.61 9.39 13.30
N VAL A 72 6.16 10.64 13.41
CA VAL A 72 5.20 11.07 14.43
C VAL A 72 3.84 11.34 13.80
N LEU A 73 2.77 10.70 14.32
CA LEU A 73 1.41 11.11 14.03
C LEU A 73 1.08 12.37 14.82
N LYS A 74 0.63 13.43 14.13
CA LYS A 74 0.38 14.74 14.75
C LYS A 74 -0.86 14.76 15.63
N GLU A 75 -1.85 13.94 15.32
CA GLU A 75 -3.09 13.82 16.08
C GLU A 75 -2.82 13.40 17.53
N SER A 76 -1.99 12.40 17.75
CA SER A 76 -1.66 11.87 19.09
C SER A 76 -0.32 12.36 19.62
N GLY A 77 0.56 12.87 18.77
CA GLY A 77 1.96 13.14 19.10
C GLY A 77 2.81 11.88 19.27
N ARG A 78 2.29 10.69 18.90
CA ARG A 78 2.96 9.39 19.07
C ARG A 78 4.09 9.20 18.06
N GLU A 79 5.26 8.79 18.55
CA GLU A 79 6.39 8.32 17.75
C GLU A 79 6.20 6.84 17.39
N PHE A 80 6.36 6.49 16.12
CA PHE A 80 6.23 5.12 15.62
C PHE A 80 7.56 4.47 15.25
N ALA A 81 8.64 5.22 15.12
CA ALA A 81 9.95 4.66 14.90
C ALA A 81 10.58 4.24 16.25
N ALA A 82 10.78 2.93 16.46
CA ALA A 82 11.54 2.43 17.61
C ALA A 82 13.05 2.53 17.39
N ASP A 83 13.47 2.46 16.13
CA ASP A 83 14.81 2.70 15.62
C ASP A 83 14.65 3.20 14.17
N ALA A 84 15.75 3.42 13.46
CA ALA A 84 15.70 3.89 12.08
C ALA A 84 14.91 2.93 11.17
N LEU A 85 13.91 3.49 10.42
CA LEU A 85 13.11 2.77 9.45
C LEU A 85 13.72 2.94 8.04
N ASN A 86 13.39 2.07 7.11
CA ASN A 86 13.93 2.06 5.75
C ASN A 86 15.45 1.81 5.71
N CYS A 87 15.95 0.97 6.62
CA CYS A 87 17.35 0.58 6.63
C CYS A 87 17.58 -0.60 5.70
N PHE A 88 18.50 -0.46 4.76
CA PHE A 88 18.89 -1.56 3.89
C PHE A 88 19.83 -2.52 4.60
N HIS A 89 19.49 -3.80 4.57
CA HIS A 89 20.27 -4.92 5.07
C HIS A 89 20.67 -5.81 3.90
N PHE A 90 21.96 -6.07 3.78
CA PHE A 90 22.54 -6.83 2.68
C PHE A 90 23.19 -8.09 3.23
N TYR A 91 22.75 -9.25 2.75
CA TYR A 91 23.17 -10.54 3.27
C TYR A 91 23.79 -11.41 2.19
N LYS A 92 24.68 -12.31 2.60
CA LYS A 92 25.08 -13.45 1.80
C LYS A 92 23.93 -14.47 1.82
N ASP A 93 23.53 -14.96 0.64
CA ASP A 93 22.42 -15.90 0.44
C ASP A 93 22.90 -17.09 -0.42
N VAL A 94 23.34 -18.13 0.24
CA VAL A 94 23.85 -19.36 -0.39
C VAL A 94 23.13 -20.54 0.27
N PRO A 95 21.90 -20.84 -0.15
CA PRO A 95 21.17 -21.96 0.42
C PRO A 95 21.82 -23.30 0.07
N ARG A 96 21.71 -24.26 0.96
CA ARG A 96 22.32 -25.59 0.78
C ARG A 96 21.70 -26.37 -0.37
N MET A 97 20.41 -26.14 -0.66
CA MET A 97 19.64 -26.80 -1.72
C MET A 97 18.69 -25.77 -2.36
N PHE A 98 18.31 -26.03 -3.62
CA PHE A 98 17.26 -25.28 -4.31
C PHE A 98 17.50 -23.76 -4.38
N ASP A 99 18.64 -23.37 -4.91
CA ASP A 99 19.19 -22.02 -4.90
C ASP A 99 18.16 -20.89 -5.18
N ALA A 100 17.31 -21.05 -6.20
CA ALA A 100 16.30 -20.03 -6.53
C ALA A 100 15.04 -20.10 -5.64
N TRP A 101 14.79 -21.22 -4.96
CA TRP A 101 13.52 -21.46 -4.25
C TRP A 101 13.65 -21.40 -2.73
N ASP A 102 14.85 -21.59 -2.19
CA ASP A 102 15.06 -21.69 -0.76
C ASP A 102 15.89 -20.52 -0.20
N ILE A 103 15.77 -20.28 1.10
CA ILE A 103 16.60 -19.38 1.91
C ILE A 103 16.95 -20.15 3.17
N ASP A 104 18.23 -20.26 3.50
CA ASP A 104 18.65 -20.87 4.77
C ASP A 104 18.42 -19.88 5.93
N SER A 105 17.92 -20.37 7.07
CA SER A 105 17.56 -19.53 8.24
C SER A 105 18.72 -18.74 8.85
N ASN A 106 19.97 -19.18 8.61
CA ASN A 106 21.18 -18.53 9.11
C ASN A 106 21.68 -17.34 8.26
N TYR A 107 20.93 -16.90 7.24
CA TYR A 107 21.33 -15.75 6.41
C TYR A 107 21.59 -14.49 7.26
N ARG A 108 20.85 -14.30 8.36
CA ARG A 108 21.01 -13.16 9.28
C ARG A 108 22.38 -13.09 9.95
N GLU A 109 23.06 -14.23 10.11
CA GLU A 109 24.42 -14.31 10.65
C GLU A 109 25.48 -13.92 9.62
N GLN A 110 25.08 -13.70 8.37
CA GLN A 110 25.93 -13.43 7.23
C GLN A 110 25.67 -12.02 6.63
N GLU A 111 25.39 -11.04 7.48
CA GLU A 111 25.19 -9.66 7.07
C GLU A 111 26.49 -9.06 6.54
N LEU A 112 26.40 -8.34 5.45
CA LEU A 112 27.49 -7.65 4.75
C LEU A 112 27.33 -6.14 4.95
N GLU A 113 28.29 -5.37 4.42
CA GLU A 113 28.18 -3.90 4.43
C GLU A 113 26.91 -3.47 3.68
N GLY A 114 26.10 -2.65 4.34
CA GLY A 114 24.88 -2.09 3.79
C GLY A 114 25.12 -1.01 2.73
N ALA A 115 24.21 -0.06 2.61
CA ALA A 115 24.35 1.04 1.65
C ALA A 115 25.53 1.96 1.98
N PHE A 116 26.31 2.33 0.96
CA PHE A 116 27.45 3.26 1.06
C PHE A 116 27.44 4.28 -0.08
N ASP A 117 28.32 5.28 -0.04
CA ASP A 117 28.35 6.42 -0.97
C ASP A 117 26.96 7.10 -1.09
N VAL A 118 26.25 7.22 0.04
CA VAL A 118 24.87 7.72 0.04
C VAL A 118 24.84 9.24 -0.04
N CYS A 119 24.02 9.76 -0.95
CA CYS A 119 23.71 11.16 -1.09
C CYS A 119 22.20 11.39 -1.01
N THR A 120 21.79 12.35 -0.18
CA THR A 120 20.38 12.68 0.07
C THR A 120 20.13 14.14 -0.31
N GLU A 121 19.14 14.38 -1.18
CA GLU A 121 18.81 15.67 -1.73
C GLU A 121 17.29 15.95 -1.68
N LEU A 122 16.90 17.14 -1.23
CA LEU A 122 15.52 17.62 -1.38
C LEU A 122 15.31 18.10 -2.82
N VAL A 123 14.41 17.47 -3.57
CA VAL A 123 14.16 17.77 -5.00
C VAL A 123 12.84 18.48 -5.25
N ALA A 124 11.86 18.34 -4.36
CA ALA A 124 10.60 19.06 -4.44
C ALA A 124 9.97 19.25 -3.05
N ASP A 125 9.23 20.36 -2.90
CA ASP A 125 8.35 20.62 -1.77
C ASP A 125 7.16 21.49 -2.25
N GLY A 126 5.93 21.07 -1.95
CA GLY A 126 4.72 21.71 -2.48
C GLY A 126 3.49 20.90 -2.11
N ILE A 127 2.81 20.33 -3.09
CA ILE A 127 1.72 19.36 -2.88
C ILE A 127 2.26 18.06 -2.27
N GLU A 128 3.47 17.74 -2.65
CA GLU A 128 4.24 16.61 -2.15
C GLU A 128 5.67 17.07 -1.89
N ALA A 129 6.28 16.59 -0.83
CA ALA A 129 7.72 16.69 -0.64
C ALA A 129 8.41 15.44 -1.16
N VAL A 130 9.51 15.62 -1.89
CA VAL A 130 10.27 14.54 -2.51
C VAL A 130 11.75 14.67 -2.16
N ILE A 131 12.29 13.65 -1.53
CA ILE A 131 13.71 13.49 -1.24
C ILE A 131 14.27 12.43 -2.18
N LYS A 132 15.32 12.75 -2.90
CA LYS A 132 16.08 11.79 -3.70
C LYS A 132 17.25 11.28 -2.89
N VAL A 133 17.37 9.97 -2.81
CA VAL A 133 18.50 9.26 -2.20
C VAL A 133 19.18 8.43 -3.28
N THR A 134 20.49 8.55 -3.41
CA THR A 134 21.30 7.71 -4.30
C THR A 134 22.41 7.07 -3.53
N GLY A 135 22.81 5.86 -3.89
CA GLY A 135 23.90 5.15 -3.21
C GLY A 135 24.23 3.86 -3.92
N LYS A 136 25.09 3.07 -3.26
CA LYS A 136 25.54 1.76 -3.72
C LYS A 136 25.25 0.71 -2.65
N ILE A 137 25.04 -0.52 -3.07
CA ILE A 137 24.94 -1.72 -2.24
C ILE A 137 25.69 -2.83 -2.96
N GLY A 138 26.79 -3.32 -2.40
CA GLY A 138 27.67 -4.27 -3.10
C GLY A 138 28.16 -3.70 -4.44
N ASN A 139 27.87 -4.38 -5.55
CA ASN A 139 28.20 -3.94 -6.93
C ASN A 139 27.05 -3.17 -7.59
N SER A 140 25.96 -3.01 -6.89
CA SER A 140 24.70 -2.44 -7.40
C SER A 140 24.58 -0.97 -7.04
N SER A 141 23.89 -0.19 -7.86
CA SER A 141 23.55 1.19 -7.56
C SER A 141 22.05 1.36 -7.40
N TYR A 142 21.64 2.29 -6.54
CA TYR A 142 20.21 2.56 -6.35
C TYR A 142 19.89 4.05 -6.38
N THR A 143 18.67 4.34 -6.76
CA THR A 143 18.01 5.63 -6.60
C THR A 143 16.67 5.40 -5.93
N GLN A 144 16.40 6.11 -4.85
CA GLN A 144 15.13 6.06 -4.14
C GLN A 144 14.55 7.47 -4.02
N TYR A 145 13.27 7.62 -4.33
CA TYR A 145 12.52 8.85 -4.07
C TYR A 145 11.60 8.61 -2.88
N ILE A 146 11.90 9.29 -1.77
CA ILE A 146 11.06 9.27 -0.57
C ILE A 146 10.03 10.39 -0.73
N ARG A 147 8.74 10.04 -0.70
CA ARG A 147 7.63 10.93 -1.02
C ARG A 147 6.67 11.03 0.14
N LEU A 148 6.36 12.26 0.55
CA LEU A 148 5.27 12.56 1.48
C LEU A 148 4.29 13.50 0.78
N ALA A 149 3.06 13.04 0.55
CA ALA A 149 2.03 13.83 -0.12
C ALA A 149 1.18 14.62 0.89
N LYS A 150 0.47 15.64 0.37
CA LYS A 150 -0.54 16.40 1.10
C LYS A 150 -1.54 15.46 1.79
N ASP A 151 -1.85 15.74 3.05
CA ASP A 151 -2.85 15.03 3.87
C ASP A 151 -2.68 13.49 3.96
N SER A 152 -1.51 12.96 3.58
CA SER A 152 -1.21 11.54 3.63
C SER A 152 -0.47 11.17 4.92
N ARG A 153 -0.83 10.02 5.52
CA ARG A 153 -0.03 9.36 6.55
C ARG A 153 0.98 8.37 5.97
N ARG A 154 0.92 8.12 4.66
CA ARG A 154 1.77 7.17 3.94
C ARG A 154 3.02 7.85 3.44
N LEU A 155 4.18 7.35 3.86
CA LEU A 155 5.49 7.72 3.34
C LEU A 155 5.90 6.67 2.30
N GLU A 156 6.06 7.06 1.05
CA GLU A 156 6.35 6.16 -0.07
C GLU A 156 7.84 6.16 -0.41
N PHE A 157 8.37 5.00 -0.78
CA PHE A 157 9.76 4.75 -1.18
C PHE A 157 9.78 4.17 -2.60
N ASP A 158 9.78 5.05 -3.59
CA ASP A 158 9.84 4.71 -5.02
C ASP A 158 11.30 4.42 -5.39
N THR A 159 11.62 3.16 -5.62
CA THR A 159 13.00 2.67 -5.63
C THR A 159 13.36 2.01 -6.96
N THR A 160 14.50 2.42 -7.52
CA THR A 160 15.12 1.80 -8.68
C THR A 160 16.50 1.27 -8.29
N ILE A 161 16.78 0.01 -8.59
CA ILE A 161 18.07 -0.64 -8.32
C ILE A 161 18.59 -1.29 -9.60
N ASP A 162 19.81 -0.93 -10.03
CA ASP A 162 20.55 -1.65 -11.06
C ASP A 162 21.31 -2.81 -10.39
N TRP A 163 20.63 -3.97 -10.31
CA TRP A 163 21.04 -5.12 -9.51
C TRP A 163 22.11 -5.93 -10.24
N LYS A 164 23.27 -6.14 -9.60
CA LYS A 164 24.46 -6.79 -10.17
C LYS A 164 25.14 -7.71 -9.16
N GLU A 165 24.36 -8.59 -8.56
CA GLU A 165 24.81 -9.40 -7.45
C GLU A 165 24.79 -10.90 -7.79
N LEU A 166 25.45 -11.69 -6.95
CA LEU A 166 25.43 -13.15 -6.99
C LEU A 166 25.35 -13.66 -5.55
N HIS A 167 24.37 -14.54 -5.28
CA HIS A 167 24.14 -15.11 -3.95
C HIS A 167 24.05 -14.01 -2.87
N ARG A 168 23.16 -13.07 -3.12
CA ARG A 168 22.86 -11.95 -2.21
C ARG A 168 21.36 -11.82 -1.97
N LEU A 169 21.03 -11.35 -0.78
CA LEU A 169 19.69 -11.01 -0.35
C LEU A 169 19.69 -9.57 0.14
N LEU A 170 18.80 -8.76 -0.38
CA LEU A 170 18.58 -7.38 0.05
C LEU A 170 17.22 -7.26 0.72
N LYS A 171 17.21 -6.71 1.94
CA LYS A 171 16.00 -6.39 2.71
C LYS A 171 15.99 -4.95 3.15
N THR A 172 14.81 -4.46 3.52
CA THR A 172 14.66 -3.17 4.21
C THR A 172 13.88 -3.39 5.51
N SER A 173 14.32 -2.77 6.61
CA SER A 173 13.74 -2.96 7.92
C SER A 173 12.96 -1.74 8.43
N PHE A 174 11.92 -2.02 9.19
CA PHE A 174 11.04 -1.06 9.85
C PHE A 174 10.79 -1.50 11.30
N PRO A 175 11.72 -1.22 12.23
CA PRO A 175 11.51 -1.43 13.66
C PRO A 175 10.54 -0.38 14.21
N VAL A 176 9.36 -0.81 14.64
CA VAL A 176 8.26 0.08 15.05
C VAL A 176 8.01 0.06 16.55
N ALA A 177 7.56 1.17 17.10
CA ALA A 177 7.18 1.30 18.52
C ALA A 177 5.78 0.73 18.77
N VAL A 178 5.57 -0.52 18.35
CA VAL A 178 4.31 -1.27 18.50
C VAL A 178 4.64 -2.62 19.12
N TYR A 179 3.92 -3.00 20.17
CA TYR A 179 4.01 -4.35 20.74
C TYR A 179 2.93 -5.23 20.14
N ALA A 180 3.33 -6.28 19.44
CA ALA A 180 2.39 -7.22 18.85
C ALA A 180 2.93 -8.65 18.94
N GLU A 181 2.15 -9.56 19.53
CA GLU A 181 2.48 -11.00 19.58
C GLU A 181 2.35 -11.67 18.21
N ASN A 182 1.49 -11.13 17.35
CA ASN A 182 1.25 -11.60 16.02
C ASN A 182 1.30 -10.44 15.03
N GLY A 183 1.98 -10.67 13.90
CA GLY A 183 1.90 -9.80 12.75
C GLY A 183 0.77 -10.22 11.81
N ILE A 184 0.24 -9.27 11.09
CA ILE A 184 -0.84 -9.42 10.10
C ILE A 184 -0.21 -9.34 8.72
N ASN A 185 -0.32 -10.43 7.94
CA ASN A 185 0.13 -10.45 6.56
C ASN A 185 -1.08 -10.58 5.63
N GLU A 186 -1.27 -9.59 4.77
CA GLU A 186 -2.34 -9.66 3.79
C GLU A 186 -2.18 -10.85 2.85
N MET A 187 -3.28 -11.49 2.57
CA MET A 187 -3.48 -12.51 1.55
C MET A 187 -4.72 -12.14 0.72
N GLN A 188 -4.99 -12.86 -0.35
CA GLN A 188 -6.19 -12.63 -1.17
C GLN A 188 -7.45 -12.74 -0.31
N PHE A 189 -8.27 -11.68 -0.37
CA PHE A 189 -9.56 -11.55 0.32
C PHE A 189 -9.48 -11.62 1.86
N GLY A 190 -8.35 -11.21 2.44
CA GLY A 190 -8.19 -11.20 3.88
C GLY A 190 -6.74 -11.13 4.34
N TYR A 191 -6.43 -11.76 5.46
CA TYR A 191 -5.08 -11.82 6.00
C TYR A 191 -4.84 -13.06 6.85
N VAL A 192 -3.56 -13.38 7.07
CA VAL A 192 -3.11 -14.42 7.99
C VAL A 192 -2.36 -13.76 9.14
N MET A 193 -2.61 -14.21 10.37
CA MET A 193 -1.82 -13.83 11.54
C MET A 193 -0.69 -14.82 11.76
N ARG A 194 0.51 -14.31 12.00
CA ARG A 194 1.71 -15.11 12.28
C ARG A 194 2.44 -14.57 13.49
N PRO A 195 2.96 -15.45 14.40
CA PRO A 195 3.73 -15.01 15.56
C PRO A 195 4.93 -14.15 15.18
N THR A 196 5.21 -13.13 15.96
CA THR A 196 6.40 -12.29 15.84
C THR A 196 7.58 -12.83 16.67
N HIS A 197 7.36 -13.89 17.46
CA HIS A 197 8.35 -14.57 18.26
C HIS A 197 8.71 -15.95 17.68
N ARG A 198 9.78 -16.56 18.20
CA ARG A 198 10.31 -17.86 17.75
C ARG A 198 10.41 -18.84 18.94
N SER A 199 9.31 -18.98 19.69
CA SER A 199 9.27 -19.78 20.92
C SER A 199 9.17 -21.29 20.67
N ARG A 200 8.67 -21.70 19.51
CA ARG A 200 8.49 -23.10 19.12
C ARG A 200 9.28 -23.41 17.86
N GLU A 201 9.67 -24.68 17.64
CA GLU A 201 10.49 -25.07 16.49
C GLU A 201 9.85 -24.70 15.16
N TYR A 202 8.56 -24.99 14.95
CA TYR A 202 7.88 -24.62 13.71
C TYR A 202 7.75 -23.08 13.48
N GLU A 203 7.87 -22.27 14.55
CA GLU A 203 7.91 -20.82 14.43
C GLU A 203 9.28 -20.33 13.95
N LYS A 204 10.34 -21.07 14.31
CA LYS A 204 11.70 -20.81 13.81
C LYS A 204 11.79 -21.02 12.29
N ASP A 205 11.07 -22.03 11.77
CA ASP A 205 11.02 -22.31 10.33
C ASP A 205 10.26 -21.24 9.53
N ARG A 206 9.44 -20.41 10.20
CA ARG A 206 8.70 -19.30 9.60
C ARG A 206 9.45 -17.98 9.68
N PHE A 207 10.76 -18.00 9.49
CA PHE A 207 11.62 -16.81 9.56
C PHE A 207 11.42 -15.88 8.35
N GLU A 208 11.02 -16.40 7.20
CA GLU A 208 10.54 -15.68 6.02
C GLU A 208 9.15 -16.21 5.66
N VAL A 209 8.22 -15.30 5.35
CA VAL A 209 6.85 -15.63 4.99
C VAL A 209 6.38 -14.77 3.82
N CYS A 210 5.29 -15.17 3.18
CA CYS A 210 4.69 -14.37 2.13
C CYS A 210 3.68 -13.37 2.68
N ASN A 211 3.58 -12.24 2.00
CA ASN A 211 2.54 -11.24 2.14
C ASN A 211 2.11 -10.76 0.75
N HIS A 212 1.11 -9.89 0.68
CA HIS A 212 0.76 -9.19 -0.55
C HIS A 212 0.90 -7.68 -0.37
N ARG A 213 -0.19 -6.92 -0.44
CA ARG A 213 -0.13 -5.46 -0.45
C ARG A 213 0.34 -4.83 0.86
N TYR A 214 0.19 -5.53 2.00
CA TYR A 214 0.69 -5.02 3.28
C TYR A 214 1.03 -6.11 4.29
N SER A 215 1.90 -5.73 5.22
CA SER A 215 2.11 -6.43 6.49
C SER A 215 2.11 -5.44 7.63
N ALA A 216 1.48 -5.79 8.74
CA ALA A 216 1.24 -4.87 9.85
C ALA A 216 1.55 -5.49 11.21
N LEU A 217 1.96 -4.63 12.14
CA LEU A 217 1.98 -4.88 13.57
C LEU A 217 0.98 -3.95 14.24
N CYS A 218 0.14 -4.49 15.11
CA CYS A 218 -0.91 -3.71 15.75
C CYS A 218 -1.20 -4.29 17.14
N ASP A 219 -1.35 -3.41 18.13
CA ASP A 219 -1.98 -3.72 19.40
C ASP A 219 -3.42 -3.18 19.44
N ALA A 220 -4.03 -3.13 20.64
CA ALA A 220 -5.40 -2.63 20.79
C ALA A 220 -5.52 -1.09 20.64
N SER A 221 -4.41 -0.37 20.65
CA SER A 221 -4.39 1.10 20.72
C SER A 221 -3.80 1.78 19.49
N HIS A 222 -2.90 1.12 18.76
CA HIS A 222 -2.23 1.68 17.59
C HIS A 222 -1.55 0.61 16.74
N GLY A 223 -1.17 0.96 15.53
CA GLY A 223 -0.47 0.05 14.63
C GLY A 223 0.34 0.74 13.57
N ALA A 224 1.22 -0.03 12.94
CA ALA A 224 2.04 0.39 11.82
C ALA A 224 2.12 -0.71 10.76
N ALA A 225 2.32 -0.32 9.51
CA ALA A 225 2.39 -1.27 8.40
C ALA A 225 3.43 -0.86 7.35
N VAL A 226 3.99 -1.88 6.72
CA VAL A 226 4.72 -1.76 5.46
C VAL A 226 3.80 -2.23 4.34
N LEU A 227 3.65 -1.39 3.31
CA LEU A 227 2.90 -1.68 2.10
C LEU A 227 3.86 -1.88 0.93
N ASN A 228 3.46 -2.62 -0.09
CA ASN A 228 4.29 -2.80 -1.29
C ASN A 228 3.44 -3.07 -2.53
N ASP A 229 4.05 -2.91 -3.72
CA ASP A 229 3.41 -3.16 -5.02
C ASP A 229 3.79 -4.51 -5.65
N CYS A 230 4.90 -5.12 -5.24
CA CYS A 230 5.37 -6.37 -5.89
C CYS A 230 6.40 -7.17 -5.06
N LYS A 231 6.62 -6.82 -3.78
CA LYS A 231 7.61 -7.48 -2.93
C LYS A 231 6.92 -8.33 -1.87
N TYR A 232 6.83 -9.63 -2.11
CA TYR A 232 5.95 -10.53 -1.34
C TYR A 232 6.66 -11.33 -0.24
N GLY A 233 7.98 -11.23 -0.12
CA GLY A 233 8.74 -11.83 0.97
C GLY A 233 8.87 -10.88 2.15
N ILE A 234 8.57 -11.34 3.35
CA ILE A 234 8.71 -10.55 4.57
C ILE A 234 9.11 -11.43 5.75
N SER A 235 9.88 -10.87 6.67
CA SER A 235 10.05 -11.42 8.00
C SER A 235 9.51 -10.46 9.04
N MET A 236 8.99 -11.02 10.12
CA MET A 236 8.56 -10.29 11.29
C MET A 236 9.28 -10.86 12.50
N ASN A 237 9.99 -10.03 13.22
CA ASN A 237 10.71 -10.43 14.42
C ASN A 237 10.47 -9.37 15.51
N GLN A 238 9.74 -9.77 16.56
CA GLN A 238 9.30 -8.87 17.64
C GLN A 238 8.55 -7.66 17.05
N ASN A 239 9.16 -6.49 17.08
CA ASN A 239 8.59 -5.22 16.61
C ASN A 239 9.14 -4.77 15.25
N ALA A 240 9.88 -5.59 14.55
CA ALA A 240 10.44 -5.25 13.24
C ALA A 240 9.71 -5.94 12.08
N LEU A 241 9.33 -5.16 11.07
CA LEU A 241 8.87 -5.60 9.76
C LEU A 241 10.06 -5.49 8.79
N GLU A 242 10.47 -6.58 8.14
CA GLU A 242 11.62 -6.58 7.24
C GLU A 242 11.19 -7.13 5.87
N LEU A 243 10.97 -6.21 4.92
CA LEU A 243 10.55 -6.56 3.56
C LEU A 243 11.74 -7.03 2.74
N THR A 244 11.60 -8.17 2.07
CA THR A 244 12.59 -8.68 1.11
C THR A 244 12.42 -7.97 -0.21
N LEU A 245 13.48 -7.33 -0.69
CA LEU A 245 13.46 -6.53 -1.92
C LEU A 245 13.98 -7.32 -3.12
N LEU A 246 15.18 -7.91 -3.01
CA LEU A 246 15.85 -8.61 -4.12
C LEU A 246 16.66 -9.79 -3.61
N ARG A 247 16.76 -10.82 -4.46
CA ARG A 247 17.70 -11.93 -4.33
C ARG A 247 18.58 -12.03 -5.59
N ALA A 248 19.56 -12.89 -5.56
CA ALA A 248 20.46 -13.12 -6.69
C ALA A 248 20.90 -14.58 -6.73
N ALA A 249 19.97 -15.49 -7.03
CA ALA A 249 20.27 -16.90 -7.24
C ALA A 249 21.11 -17.11 -8.50
N ALA A 250 21.86 -18.24 -8.58
CA ALA A 250 22.68 -18.60 -9.72
C ALA A 250 22.21 -19.90 -10.43
N ALA A 251 21.23 -20.61 -9.89
CA ALA A 251 20.67 -21.82 -10.47
C ALA A 251 19.15 -21.87 -10.27
N PRO A 252 18.37 -22.24 -11.32
CA PRO A 252 18.79 -22.72 -12.63
C PRO A 252 19.28 -21.62 -13.60
N GLU A 253 18.99 -20.34 -13.33
CA GLU A 253 19.45 -19.22 -14.15
C GLU A 253 20.65 -18.53 -13.50
N MET A 254 21.78 -18.49 -14.22
CA MET A 254 23.06 -18.00 -13.70
C MET A 254 23.09 -16.50 -13.36
N ARG A 255 22.15 -15.75 -13.88
CA ARG A 255 22.03 -14.30 -13.67
C ARG A 255 20.60 -13.90 -13.27
N ALA A 256 19.95 -14.79 -12.54
CA ALA A 256 18.61 -14.52 -12.04
C ALA A 256 18.56 -13.16 -11.35
N ASP A 257 17.56 -12.37 -11.70
CA ASP A 257 17.29 -11.02 -11.17
C ASP A 257 18.36 -9.95 -11.42
N ASN A 258 19.46 -10.25 -12.11
CA ASN A 258 20.47 -9.25 -12.49
C ASN A 258 19.97 -8.35 -13.63
N GLN A 259 19.26 -7.29 -13.27
CA GLN A 259 18.70 -6.28 -14.15
C GLN A 259 18.32 -5.02 -13.37
N VAL A 260 17.77 -4.03 -14.07
CA VAL A 260 17.19 -2.86 -13.39
C VAL A 260 15.81 -3.22 -12.86
N HIS A 261 15.62 -3.08 -11.56
CA HIS A 261 14.35 -3.26 -10.87
C HIS A 261 13.75 -1.92 -10.50
N HIS A 262 12.44 -1.82 -10.65
CA HIS A 262 11.66 -0.68 -10.19
C HIS A 262 10.48 -1.18 -9.38
N PHE A 263 10.32 -0.65 -8.17
CA PHE A 263 9.26 -1.04 -7.23
C PHE A 263 9.00 0.07 -6.21
N THR A 264 7.80 0.05 -5.65
CA THR A 264 7.40 0.98 -4.59
C THR A 264 6.96 0.22 -3.36
N TYR A 265 7.46 0.62 -2.21
CA TYR A 265 6.92 0.23 -0.92
C TYR A 265 6.65 1.49 -0.10
N ALA A 266 5.89 1.35 0.99
CA ALA A 266 5.52 2.48 1.81
C ALA A 266 5.40 2.11 3.28
N PHE A 267 5.51 3.10 4.14
CA PHE A 267 5.27 2.99 5.58
C PHE A 267 4.07 3.85 5.96
N THR A 268 3.20 3.32 6.81
CA THR A 268 2.07 4.05 7.40
C THR A 268 1.84 3.62 8.84
N ALA A 269 1.18 4.49 9.62
CA ALA A 269 0.81 4.22 11.00
C ALA A 269 -0.57 4.80 11.32
N TRP A 270 -1.21 4.30 12.38
CA TRP A 270 -2.56 4.73 12.80
C TRP A 270 -2.76 4.58 14.30
N GLU A 271 -3.72 5.32 14.83
CA GLU A 271 -4.28 5.15 16.17
C GLU A 271 -5.49 4.20 16.13
N GLY A 272 -5.74 3.50 17.23
CA GLY A 272 -6.81 2.52 17.33
C GLY A 272 -6.41 1.12 16.87
N ASP A 273 -7.37 0.21 16.89
CA ASP A 273 -7.21 -1.17 16.53
C ASP A 273 -7.13 -1.39 14.99
N PHE A 274 -6.83 -2.62 14.58
CA PHE A 274 -6.77 -2.99 13.18
C PHE A 274 -8.13 -2.91 12.46
N ALA A 275 -9.24 -3.12 13.16
CA ALA A 275 -10.57 -3.08 12.54
C ALA A 275 -10.92 -1.69 12.03
N GLY A 276 -10.55 -0.65 12.79
CA GLY A 276 -10.81 0.76 12.44
C GLY A 276 -9.81 1.39 11.48
N CYS A 277 -8.67 0.76 11.20
CA CYS A 277 -7.63 1.36 10.36
C CYS A 277 -7.94 1.29 8.87
N ASP A 278 -7.29 2.17 8.09
CA ASP A 278 -7.44 2.29 6.64
C ASP A 278 -6.31 1.59 5.83
N VAL A 279 -5.52 0.72 6.48
CA VAL A 279 -4.36 0.06 5.83
C VAL A 279 -4.75 -0.72 4.56
N VAL A 280 -5.92 -1.38 4.56
CA VAL A 280 -6.43 -2.10 3.39
C VAL A 280 -6.64 -1.15 2.22
N LYS A 281 -7.32 -0.01 2.49
CA LYS A 281 -7.54 1.05 1.49
C LYS A 281 -6.22 1.60 0.96
N GLN A 282 -5.27 1.91 1.85
CA GLN A 282 -3.96 2.42 1.46
C GLN A 282 -3.17 1.40 0.63
N GLY A 283 -3.29 0.09 0.92
CA GLY A 283 -2.71 -0.98 0.12
C GLY A 283 -3.28 -1.01 -1.30
N TYR A 284 -4.61 -0.85 -1.45
CA TYR A 284 -5.23 -0.71 -2.77
C TYR A 284 -4.76 0.55 -3.50
N GLU A 285 -4.75 1.71 -2.86
CA GLU A 285 -4.33 2.98 -3.47
C GLU A 285 -2.86 2.98 -3.94
N LEU A 286 -1.98 2.24 -3.25
CA LEU A 286 -0.59 2.08 -3.69
C LEU A 286 -0.50 1.27 -4.98
N ASN A 287 -1.36 0.25 -5.14
CA ASN A 287 -1.34 -0.72 -6.24
C ASN A 287 -2.23 -0.30 -7.41
N GLU A 288 -3.40 0.30 -7.14
CA GLU A 288 -4.40 0.68 -8.13
C GLU A 288 -4.35 2.19 -8.39
N LYS A 289 -3.42 2.62 -9.21
CA LYS A 289 -3.25 4.04 -9.53
C LYS A 289 -4.38 4.53 -10.46
N PRO A 290 -4.95 5.73 -10.23
CA PRO A 290 -5.95 6.30 -11.11
C PRO A 290 -5.39 6.54 -12.51
N ARG A 291 -6.24 6.37 -13.52
CA ARG A 291 -5.87 6.58 -14.92
C ARG A 291 -6.35 7.96 -15.38
N LEU A 292 -5.45 8.70 -16.02
CA LEU A 292 -5.80 9.95 -16.70
C LEU A 292 -6.14 9.63 -18.15
N VAL A 293 -7.37 9.98 -18.56
CA VAL A 293 -7.84 9.78 -19.93
C VAL A 293 -8.43 11.08 -20.50
N PRO A 294 -8.28 11.37 -21.78
CA PRO A 294 -8.96 12.47 -22.43
C PRO A 294 -10.48 12.26 -22.40
N GLY A 295 -11.23 13.30 -22.09
CA GLY A 295 -12.69 13.26 -22.09
C GLY A 295 -13.29 14.23 -21.08
N CYS A 296 -14.60 14.28 -21.05
CA CYS A 296 -15.38 15.05 -20.09
C CYS A 296 -16.60 14.23 -19.70
N VAL A 297 -16.66 13.82 -18.43
CA VAL A 297 -17.80 13.13 -17.85
C VAL A 297 -18.21 13.86 -16.56
N PRO A 298 -19.50 13.85 -16.19
CA PRO A 298 -19.89 14.30 -14.86
C PRO A 298 -19.12 13.51 -13.78
N THR A 299 -18.83 14.12 -12.66
CA THR A 299 -18.30 13.39 -11.50
C THR A 299 -19.31 12.32 -11.09
N PHE A 300 -18.89 11.07 -11.03
CA PHE A 300 -19.76 9.96 -10.66
C PHE A 300 -19.02 8.89 -9.84
N SER A 301 -19.81 8.07 -9.16
CA SER A 301 -19.39 6.81 -8.54
C SER A 301 -20.45 5.76 -8.91
N MET A 302 -20.08 4.59 -9.34
CA MET A 302 -21.03 3.52 -9.66
C MET A 302 -21.63 2.91 -8.39
N ALA A 303 -20.78 2.67 -7.40
CA ALA A 303 -21.19 2.15 -6.10
C ALA A 303 -20.15 2.52 -5.02
N SER A 304 -20.58 2.56 -3.77
CA SER A 304 -19.69 2.82 -2.64
C SER A 304 -20.14 2.09 -1.38
N VAL A 305 -19.18 1.56 -0.62
CA VAL A 305 -19.43 1.02 0.73
C VAL A 305 -19.56 2.20 1.70
N LYS A 306 -20.70 2.29 2.40
CA LYS A 306 -21.00 3.36 3.35
C LYS A 306 -20.67 3.00 4.79
N SER A 307 -20.78 1.72 5.12
CA SER A 307 -20.46 1.21 6.45
C SER A 307 -20.03 -0.26 6.39
N GLY A 308 -19.33 -0.69 7.44
CA GLY A 308 -18.80 -2.05 7.56
C GLY A 308 -17.32 -2.15 7.16
N THR A 309 -16.76 -3.33 7.36
CA THR A 309 -15.35 -3.68 7.10
C THR A 309 -15.16 -4.34 5.74
N VAL A 310 -16.05 -4.03 4.81
CA VAL A 310 -16.15 -4.66 3.48
C VAL A 310 -15.44 -3.84 2.43
N VAL A 311 -14.76 -4.52 1.53
CA VAL A 311 -14.14 -3.96 0.33
C VAL A 311 -15.00 -4.31 -0.89
N LEU A 312 -15.33 -3.32 -1.70
CA LEU A 312 -15.85 -3.53 -3.04
C LEU A 312 -14.63 -3.68 -3.98
N ASP A 313 -14.30 -4.93 -4.28
CA ASP A 313 -13.11 -5.30 -5.03
C ASP A 313 -13.29 -5.13 -6.54
N THR A 314 -14.44 -5.56 -7.06
CA THR A 314 -14.67 -5.59 -8.52
C THR A 314 -16.07 -5.09 -8.87
N ILE A 315 -16.15 -4.27 -9.91
CA ILE A 315 -17.37 -4.01 -10.69
C ILE A 315 -17.07 -4.36 -12.15
N LYS A 316 -17.87 -5.22 -12.74
CA LYS A 316 -17.71 -5.65 -14.14
C LYS A 316 -19.04 -6.01 -14.80
N PRO A 317 -19.12 -6.02 -16.13
CA PRO A 317 -20.25 -6.65 -16.85
C PRO A 317 -20.36 -8.15 -16.52
N ALA A 318 -21.59 -8.68 -16.52
CA ALA A 318 -21.82 -10.11 -16.36
C ALA A 318 -21.19 -10.92 -17.49
N LEU A 319 -20.68 -12.12 -17.19
CA LEU A 319 -19.98 -12.98 -18.14
C LEU A 319 -20.86 -13.41 -19.32
N ASP A 320 -22.17 -13.61 -19.07
CA ASP A 320 -23.16 -14.00 -20.05
C ASP A 320 -23.59 -12.88 -21.01
N ARG A 321 -23.03 -11.67 -20.86
CA ARG A 321 -23.32 -10.49 -21.69
C ARG A 321 -24.78 -10.06 -21.67
N SER A 322 -25.51 -10.33 -20.61
CA SER A 322 -26.92 -9.96 -20.43
C SER A 322 -27.17 -8.45 -20.29
N GLY A 323 -26.13 -7.65 -20.10
CA GLY A 323 -26.22 -6.24 -19.70
C GLY A 323 -26.20 -6.04 -18.18
N ASP A 324 -26.33 -7.10 -17.37
CA ASP A 324 -26.24 -7.03 -15.93
C ASP A 324 -24.82 -6.64 -15.47
N LEU A 325 -24.71 -6.03 -14.28
CA LEU A 325 -23.44 -5.77 -13.61
C LEU A 325 -23.20 -6.77 -12.48
N ILE A 326 -21.93 -7.11 -12.29
CA ILE A 326 -21.45 -7.94 -11.17
C ILE A 326 -20.63 -7.06 -10.22
N LEU A 327 -20.97 -7.11 -8.95
CA LEU A 327 -20.17 -6.57 -7.85
C LEU A 327 -19.58 -7.73 -7.07
N ARG A 328 -18.28 -7.68 -6.78
CA ARG A 328 -17.63 -8.62 -5.89
C ARG A 328 -17.13 -7.89 -4.66
N LEU A 329 -17.57 -8.36 -3.49
CA LEU A 329 -17.24 -7.75 -2.21
C LEU A 329 -16.66 -8.82 -1.28
N TYR A 330 -15.81 -8.39 -0.35
CA TYR A 330 -15.34 -9.27 0.71
C TYR A 330 -15.16 -8.52 2.02
N GLU A 331 -15.35 -9.21 3.13
CA GLU A 331 -15.04 -8.69 4.47
C GLU A 331 -13.53 -8.80 4.70
N SER A 332 -12.85 -7.69 5.09
CA SER A 332 -11.39 -7.58 5.06
C SER A 332 -10.71 -7.58 6.44
N LYS A 333 -11.48 -7.51 7.53
CA LYS A 333 -10.98 -7.28 8.89
C LYS A 333 -11.20 -8.42 9.87
N LYS A 334 -11.68 -9.59 9.38
CA LYS A 334 -12.08 -10.74 10.20
C LYS A 334 -13.18 -10.40 11.19
N ALA A 335 -14.09 -9.54 10.78
CA ALA A 335 -15.19 -9.03 11.60
C ALA A 335 -16.54 -9.34 10.93
N ALA A 336 -17.30 -10.30 11.49
CA ALA A 336 -18.66 -10.53 11.02
C ALA A 336 -19.55 -9.30 11.31
N GLY A 337 -20.38 -8.90 10.35
CA GLY A 337 -21.23 -7.74 10.52
C GLY A 337 -22.02 -7.37 9.28
N LYS A 338 -22.75 -6.26 9.40
CA LYS A 338 -23.52 -5.69 8.29
C LYS A 338 -22.71 -4.66 7.53
N ALA A 339 -22.92 -4.61 6.22
CA ALA A 339 -22.39 -3.59 5.34
C ALA A 339 -23.52 -2.93 4.54
N GLN A 340 -23.40 -1.64 4.33
CA GLN A 340 -24.30 -0.86 3.50
C GLN A 340 -23.57 -0.41 2.23
N ILE A 341 -24.11 -0.77 1.09
CA ILE A 341 -23.57 -0.44 -0.24
C ILE A 341 -24.56 0.48 -0.94
N LEU A 342 -24.13 1.71 -1.21
CA LEU A 342 -24.89 2.65 -2.03
C LEU A 342 -24.63 2.32 -3.51
N LEU A 343 -25.71 2.14 -4.25
CA LEU A 343 -25.70 1.97 -5.70
C LEU A 343 -26.09 3.31 -6.34
N ASN A 344 -25.24 3.86 -7.19
CA ASN A 344 -25.55 5.04 -7.99
C ASN A 344 -25.86 4.69 -9.45
N VAL A 345 -26.12 3.42 -9.70
CA VAL A 345 -26.62 2.88 -10.97
C VAL A 345 -28.09 2.56 -10.84
N ASP A 346 -28.87 2.69 -11.92
CA ASP A 346 -30.31 2.40 -11.92
C ASP A 346 -30.56 0.89 -11.95
N ALA A 347 -30.25 0.21 -10.84
CA ALA A 347 -30.46 -1.22 -10.68
C ALA A 347 -31.92 -1.50 -10.26
N LYS A 348 -32.61 -2.33 -11.03
CA LYS A 348 -34.02 -2.71 -10.77
C LYS A 348 -34.15 -3.92 -9.86
N LYS A 349 -33.20 -4.85 -9.97
CA LYS A 349 -33.15 -6.07 -9.17
C LYS A 349 -31.70 -6.41 -8.80
N ALA A 350 -31.54 -7.08 -7.68
CA ALA A 350 -30.27 -7.59 -7.22
C ALA A 350 -30.38 -9.03 -6.74
N TRP A 351 -29.33 -9.81 -6.96
CA TRP A 351 -29.22 -11.20 -6.50
C TRP A 351 -27.88 -11.47 -5.87
N LEU A 352 -27.87 -12.25 -4.79
CA LEU A 352 -26.71 -13.02 -4.39
C LEU A 352 -26.44 -14.10 -5.43
N CYS A 353 -25.19 -14.31 -5.77
CA CYS A 353 -24.74 -15.28 -6.75
C CYS A 353 -23.58 -16.10 -6.22
N ASP A 354 -23.36 -17.26 -6.83
CA ASP A 354 -22.11 -17.99 -6.67
C ASP A 354 -20.94 -17.27 -7.39
N MET A 355 -19.73 -17.82 -7.31
CA MET A 355 -18.54 -17.24 -7.95
C MET A 355 -18.59 -17.31 -9.50
N LEU A 356 -19.48 -18.12 -10.07
CA LEU A 356 -19.73 -18.26 -11.50
C LEU A 356 -20.87 -17.36 -12.00
N GLU A 357 -21.38 -16.47 -11.12
CA GLU A 357 -22.44 -15.47 -11.40
C GLU A 357 -23.84 -16.06 -11.58
N ASN A 358 -24.06 -17.34 -11.18
CA ASN A 358 -25.39 -17.94 -11.17
C ASN A 358 -26.21 -17.34 -10.04
N LYS A 359 -27.47 -16.92 -10.35
CA LYS A 359 -28.37 -16.31 -9.38
C LYS A 359 -28.87 -17.36 -8.36
N GLU A 360 -28.69 -17.07 -7.07
CA GLU A 360 -29.10 -17.96 -5.96
C GLU A 360 -30.27 -17.38 -5.18
N GLN A 361 -30.16 -16.11 -4.74
CA GLN A 361 -31.17 -15.46 -3.90
C GLN A 361 -31.40 -14.02 -4.34
N GLU A 362 -32.65 -13.62 -4.55
CA GLU A 362 -32.99 -12.21 -4.77
C GLU A 362 -32.86 -11.42 -3.46
N ILE A 363 -32.24 -10.23 -3.55
CA ILE A 363 -32.02 -9.31 -2.44
C ILE A 363 -32.70 -7.99 -2.72
N VAL A 364 -33.17 -7.32 -1.66
CA VAL A 364 -33.92 -6.07 -1.79
C VAL A 364 -32.99 -4.88 -1.94
N ILE A 365 -33.26 -4.05 -2.95
CA ILE A 365 -32.69 -2.71 -3.06
C ILE A 365 -33.69 -1.75 -2.38
N LYS A 366 -33.23 -1.01 -1.37
CA LYS A 366 -34.05 -0.01 -0.69
C LYS A 366 -33.38 1.36 -0.79
N ASP A 367 -34.06 2.32 -1.41
CA ASP A 367 -33.54 3.70 -1.59
C ASP A 367 -32.12 3.75 -2.22
N GLY A 368 -31.86 2.88 -3.21
CA GLY A 368 -30.56 2.75 -3.84
C GLY A 368 -29.49 2.05 -2.96
N MET A 369 -29.88 1.45 -1.85
CA MET A 369 -28.97 0.79 -0.91
C MET A 369 -29.19 -0.72 -0.89
N LEU A 370 -28.09 -1.46 -0.79
CA LEU A 370 -28.07 -2.87 -0.38
C LEU A 370 -27.57 -2.95 1.07
N GLU A 371 -28.30 -3.69 1.91
CA GLU A 371 -27.83 -4.11 3.23
C GLU A 371 -27.48 -5.59 3.17
N LEU A 372 -26.24 -5.94 3.44
CA LEU A 372 -25.68 -7.29 3.34
C LEU A 372 -25.04 -7.69 4.66
N GLU A 373 -25.21 -8.95 5.04
CA GLU A 373 -24.52 -9.54 6.19
C GLU A 373 -23.30 -10.34 5.72
N PHE A 374 -22.16 -10.12 6.35
CA PHE A 374 -20.91 -10.83 6.05
C PHE A 374 -20.42 -11.59 7.27
N GLY A 375 -20.00 -12.83 7.06
CA GLY A 375 -19.09 -13.53 7.96
C GLY A 375 -17.66 -13.03 7.82
N ALA A 376 -16.78 -13.40 8.76
CA ALA A 376 -15.37 -13.07 8.69
C ALA A 376 -14.73 -13.60 7.40
N PHE A 377 -14.07 -12.72 6.63
CA PHE A 377 -13.46 -13.01 5.33
C PHE A 377 -14.42 -13.57 4.26
N GLN A 378 -15.71 -13.41 4.45
CA GLN A 378 -16.69 -13.87 3.48
C GLN A 378 -16.61 -13.03 2.20
N ILE A 379 -16.61 -13.72 1.06
CA ILE A 379 -16.74 -13.13 -0.28
C ILE A 379 -18.21 -13.25 -0.69
N GLN A 380 -18.79 -12.19 -1.25
CA GLN A 380 -20.10 -12.20 -1.86
C GLN A 380 -20.04 -11.65 -3.28
N THR A 381 -20.75 -12.31 -4.18
CA THR A 381 -20.96 -11.87 -5.56
C THR A 381 -22.39 -11.39 -5.68
N ILE A 382 -22.58 -10.15 -6.13
CA ILE A 382 -23.90 -9.53 -6.33
C ILE A 382 -24.06 -9.28 -7.81
N ARG A 383 -25.22 -9.69 -8.36
CA ARG A 383 -25.61 -9.38 -9.73
C ARG A 383 -26.75 -8.36 -9.72
N LEU A 384 -26.55 -7.28 -10.47
CA LEU A 384 -27.52 -6.19 -10.63
C LEU A 384 -28.11 -6.23 -12.04
N SER A 385 -29.42 -6.24 -12.14
CA SER A 385 -30.10 -6.00 -13.43
C SER A 385 -30.25 -4.52 -13.64
N ILE A 386 -29.71 -4.05 -14.75
CA ILE A 386 -29.78 -2.66 -15.20
C ILE A 386 -30.70 -2.63 -16.41
N GLU A 387 -31.68 -1.72 -16.44
CA GLU A 387 -32.39 -1.47 -17.71
C GLU A 387 -31.42 -0.90 -18.72
N GLU A 388 -31.37 -1.51 -19.91
CA GLU A 388 -30.73 -0.88 -21.05
C GLU A 388 -31.33 0.51 -21.24
N ALA A 389 -30.46 1.54 -21.26
CA ALA A 389 -30.87 2.81 -21.82
C ALA A 389 -31.31 2.51 -23.26
N MET A 390 -32.61 2.63 -23.53
CA MET A 390 -33.09 2.48 -24.91
C MET A 390 -32.27 3.37 -25.81
N ALA A 391 -31.57 2.74 -26.75
CA ALA A 391 -30.68 3.38 -27.71
C ALA A 391 -31.43 4.36 -28.62
#